data_596f7c1f5237cf778257f41d56df749f
#
_entry.id   596f7c1f5237cf778257f41d56df749f
#
_cell.length_a   1.000
_cell.length_b   1.000
_cell.length_c   1.000
_cell.angle_alpha   90.00
_cell.angle_beta   90.00
_cell.angle_gamma   90.00
#
_symmetry.space_group_name_H-M   'P 1'
#
loop_
_entity.id
_entity.type
_entity.pdbx_description
1 polymer ?
#
loop_
_entity_poly.entity_id
_entity_poly.type
_entity_poly.pdbx_seq_one_letter_code
_entity_poly.pdbx_strand_id
1 'polypeptide(L)'
;MTEQNISLTIDGQAVTVPKETTILEAARSVGIDIPTLCWAENLTPVNVCRLCVVEADNSKALVPACSRACDAGSNIETSNERVTKNRRMVLELLDSANDLSQSEELQDLMANYEADSSRYSDNLAAHDEPKVEDDLFIRAYDRCVLCYKCVQACGEEAQFTFAIAIANRGFDARVSTEHDIPLPESACVYCGNCIGVCPTNALQFKTEFDLRSAANWRPEDQEVTETICSYCGVGCTLELHTQDNEIVKVTSPADHSVTSGHLCVKGRFGWEYVQAPVYKPPSAKQMDAAVDD
;
A
#
# COMPACT_ATOMS: atom_id res chain seq x y z
N MET A 1 -22.72 -26.52 -0.22
CA MET A 1 -22.38 -26.70 1.20
C MET A 1 -23.11 -25.58 1.91
N THR A 2 -23.93 -25.87 2.90
CA THR A 2 -24.63 -24.82 3.68
C THR A 2 -23.57 -24.11 4.52
N GLU A 3 -23.34 -22.83 4.24
CA GLU A 3 -22.47 -21.98 5.08
C GLU A 3 -23.02 -21.99 6.51
N GLN A 4 -22.21 -22.44 7.45
CA GLN A 4 -22.58 -22.46 8.85
C GLN A 4 -22.34 -21.06 9.42
N ASN A 5 -23.42 -20.32 9.70
CA ASN A 5 -23.31 -19.04 10.37
C ASN A 5 -23.03 -19.22 11.85
N ILE A 6 -22.26 -18.31 12.41
CA ILE A 6 -21.96 -18.20 13.84
C ILE A 6 -22.39 -16.81 14.33
N SER A 7 -22.74 -16.71 15.61
CA SER A 7 -23.07 -15.45 16.27
C SER A 7 -22.04 -15.14 17.35
N LEU A 8 -21.65 -13.88 17.45
CA LEU A 8 -20.70 -13.32 18.41
C LEU A 8 -21.13 -11.91 18.80
N THR A 9 -20.40 -11.30 19.71
CA THR A 9 -20.61 -9.89 20.10
C THR A 9 -19.34 -9.09 19.84
N ILE A 10 -19.47 -7.91 19.22
CA ILE A 10 -18.36 -6.96 19.01
C ILE A 10 -18.79 -5.62 19.60
N ASP A 11 -18.05 -5.12 20.58
CA ASP A 11 -18.35 -3.88 21.33
C ASP A 11 -19.81 -3.80 21.79
N GLY A 12 -20.36 -4.92 22.27
CA GLY A 12 -21.74 -5.03 22.73
C GLY A 12 -22.79 -5.20 21.62
N GLN A 13 -22.42 -5.17 20.34
CA GLN A 13 -23.32 -5.42 19.21
C GLN A 13 -23.32 -6.89 18.83
N ALA A 14 -24.49 -7.51 18.70
CA ALA A 14 -24.64 -8.88 18.22
C ALA A 14 -24.41 -8.94 16.70
N VAL A 15 -23.52 -9.82 16.27
CA VAL A 15 -23.12 -10.00 14.86
C VAL A 15 -23.28 -11.46 14.48
N THR A 16 -23.82 -11.72 13.29
CA THR A 16 -23.94 -13.09 12.74
C THR A 16 -23.28 -13.13 11.38
N VAL A 17 -22.26 -13.96 11.23
CA VAL A 17 -21.41 -14.07 10.03
C VAL A 17 -21.12 -15.53 9.68
N PRO A 18 -20.69 -15.84 8.46
CA PRO A 18 -20.11 -17.13 8.12
C PRO A 18 -18.95 -17.50 9.05
N LYS A 19 -18.78 -18.78 9.36
CA LYS A 19 -17.77 -19.27 10.32
C LYS A 19 -16.33 -18.86 10.01
N GLU A 20 -15.98 -18.74 8.72
CA GLU A 20 -14.60 -18.41 8.28
C GLU A 20 -14.34 -16.89 8.20
N THR A 21 -15.35 -16.05 8.52
CA THR A 21 -15.21 -14.59 8.50
C THR A 21 -14.22 -14.13 9.55
N THR A 22 -13.29 -13.23 9.18
CA THR A 22 -12.35 -12.64 10.13
C THR A 22 -13.04 -11.66 11.08
N ILE A 23 -12.42 -11.40 12.22
CA ILE A 23 -12.93 -10.41 13.20
C ILE A 23 -13.00 -9.01 12.54
N LEU A 24 -12.03 -8.67 11.67
CA LEU A 24 -12.02 -7.40 10.95
C LEU A 24 -13.23 -7.25 10.01
N GLU A 25 -13.51 -8.28 9.20
CA GLU A 25 -14.66 -8.28 8.29
C GLU A 25 -15.98 -8.24 9.06
N ALA A 26 -16.09 -9.00 10.14
CA ALA A 26 -17.26 -9.00 11.00
C ALA A 26 -17.50 -7.61 11.65
N ALA A 27 -16.45 -6.94 12.13
CA ALA A 27 -16.53 -5.60 12.70
C ALA A 27 -16.98 -4.57 11.64
N ARG A 28 -16.40 -4.62 10.46
CA ARG A 28 -16.77 -3.73 9.33
C ARG A 28 -18.22 -3.92 8.90
N SER A 29 -18.73 -5.14 8.92
CA SER A 29 -20.13 -5.44 8.55
C SER A 29 -21.17 -4.74 9.43
N VAL A 30 -20.77 -4.32 10.64
CA VAL A 30 -21.61 -3.58 11.60
C VAL A 30 -21.14 -2.14 11.84
N GLY A 31 -20.27 -1.62 10.95
CA GLY A 31 -19.80 -0.24 10.99
C GLY A 31 -18.75 0.07 12.05
N ILE A 32 -18.09 -0.96 12.59
CA ILE A 32 -16.96 -0.79 13.54
C ILE A 32 -15.66 -0.83 12.73
N ASP A 33 -14.91 0.27 12.77
CA ASP A 33 -13.60 0.36 12.12
C ASP A 33 -12.48 -0.06 13.08
N ILE A 34 -11.63 -0.97 12.59
CA ILE A 34 -10.42 -1.44 13.28
C ILE A 34 -9.22 -1.03 12.43
N PRO A 35 -8.28 -0.21 12.95
CA PRO A 35 -7.16 0.26 12.16
C PRO A 35 -6.25 -0.88 11.71
N THR A 36 -5.78 -0.79 10.47
CA THR A 36 -4.91 -1.79 9.85
C THR A 36 -3.72 -1.11 9.18
N LEU A 37 -2.60 -1.81 8.98
CA LEU A 37 -1.46 -1.30 8.23
C LEU A 37 -0.93 -2.33 7.24
N CYS A 38 -0.77 -3.60 7.67
CA CYS A 38 -0.30 -4.69 6.82
C CYS A 38 -1.44 -5.48 6.15
N TRP A 39 -2.65 -5.00 6.23
CA TRP A 39 -3.83 -5.56 5.56
C TRP A 39 -4.21 -4.68 4.36
N ALA A 40 -4.67 -5.29 3.30
CA ALA A 40 -5.34 -4.64 2.18
C ALA A 40 -6.43 -5.58 1.66
N GLU A 41 -7.48 -5.02 1.04
CA GLU A 41 -8.63 -5.78 0.56
C GLU A 41 -8.27 -6.82 -0.50
N ASN A 42 -7.24 -6.50 -1.29
CA ASN A 42 -6.74 -7.29 -2.40
C ASN A 42 -5.47 -8.10 -2.09
N LEU A 43 -5.11 -8.26 -0.82
CA LEU A 43 -3.94 -9.03 -0.37
C LEU A 43 -4.29 -9.92 0.83
N THR A 44 -3.67 -11.09 0.91
CA THR A 44 -3.77 -11.96 2.08
C THR A 44 -3.06 -11.34 3.29
N PRO A 45 -3.67 -11.28 4.47
CA PRO A 45 -3.07 -10.68 5.67
C PRO A 45 -1.81 -11.39 6.13
N VAL A 46 -0.66 -10.71 6.17
CA VAL A 46 0.60 -11.26 6.73
C VAL A 46 0.69 -11.17 8.25
N ASN A 47 -0.17 -10.38 8.87
CA ASN A 47 -0.30 -10.32 10.31
C ASN A 47 0.97 -9.86 11.07
N VAL A 48 1.74 -8.90 10.53
CA VAL A 48 3.01 -8.44 11.11
C VAL A 48 2.91 -7.15 11.93
N CYS A 49 2.08 -6.18 11.53
CA CYS A 49 2.09 -4.85 12.14
C CYS A 49 1.46 -4.78 13.54
N ARG A 50 0.53 -5.67 13.87
CA ARG A 50 -0.19 -5.72 15.15
C ARG A 50 -1.02 -4.47 15.49
N LEU A 51 -1.32 -3.63 14.51
CA LEU A 51 -2.18 -2.45 14.71
C LEU A 51 -3.65 -2.84 14.85
N CYS A 52 -4.07 -3.91 14.16
CA CYS A 52 -5.45 -4.42 14.17
C CYS A 52 -5.81 -5.27 15.40
N VAL A 53 -4.98 -5.34 16.43
CA VAL A 53 -5.27 -6.19 17.59
C VAL A 53 -6.52 -5.74 18.34
N VAL A 54 -7.26 -6.75 18.83
CA VAL A 54 -8.47 -6.61 19.65
C VAL A 54 -8.39 -7.53 20.85
N GLU A 55 -9.20 -7.31 21.86
CA GLU A 55 -9.35 -8.22 22.99
C GLU A 55 -10.52 -9.18 22.74
N ALA A 56 -10.29 -10.47 22.95
CA ALA A 56 -11.30 -11.51 22.86
C ALA A 56 -11.37 -12.25 24.20
N ASP A 57 -12.56 -12.45 24.72
CA ASP A 57 -12.80 -13.09 26.04
C ASP A 57 -12.26 -14.52 26.15
N ASN A 58 -12.14 -15.19 25.00
CA ASN A 58 -11.58 -16.53 24.89
C ASN A 58 -10.05 -16.58 24.75
N SER A 59 -9.36 -15.42 24.85
CA SER A 59 -7.91 -15.32 24.70
C SER A 59 -7.25 -14.47 25.79
N LYS A 60 -6.13 -14.94 26.34
CA LYS A 60 -5.31 -14.15 27.27
C LYS A 60 -4.49 -13.05 26.58
N ALA A 61 -4.19 -13.23 25.30
CA ALA A 61 -3.43 -12.28 24.50
C ALA A 61 -4.38 -11.48 23.59
N LEU A 62 -4.00 -10.27 23.22
CA LEU A 62 -4.66 -9.55 22.14
C LEU A 62 -4.49 -10.34 20.84
N VAL A 63 -5.57 -10.44 20.07
CA VAL A 63 -5.62 -11.21 18.82
C VAL A 63 -5.69 -10.28 17.61
N PRO A 64 -5.05 -10.62 16.48
CA PRO A 64 -5.11 -9.80 15.28
C PRO A 64 -6.45 -9.99 14.56
N ALA A 65 -7.22 -8.93 14.43
CA ALA A 65 -8.54 -8.97 13.78
C ALA A 65 -8.46 -9.30 12.29
N CYS A 66 -7.40 -8.88 11.61
CA CYS A 66 -7.27 -9.04 10.16
C CYS A 66 -7.11 -10.49 9.67
N SER A 67 -6.71 -11.42 10.55
CA SER A 67 -6.43 -12.82 10.19
C SER A 67 -7.07 -13.85 11.09
N ARG A 68 -7.60 -13.45 12.25
CA ARG A 68 -8.29 -14.35 13.17
C ARG A 68 -9.75 -14.52 12.76
N ALA A 69 -10.15 -15.74 12.45
CA ALA A 69 -11.56 -16.06 12.24
C ALA A 69 -12.38 -15.87 13.53
N CYS A 70 -13.64 -15.54 13.37
CA CYS A 70 -14.59 -15.39 14.47
C CYS A 70 -14.85 -16.74 15.18
N ASP A 71 -14.98 -16.71 16.49
CA ASP A 71 -15.39 -17.86 17.29
C ASP A 71 -16.85 -17.67 17.77
N ALA A 72 -17.67 -18.72 17.68
CA ALA A 72 -19.06 -18.67 18.10
C ALA A 72 -19.19 -18.34 19.61
N GLY A 73 -20.04 -17.37 19.94
CA GLY A 73 -20.30 -16.93 21.31
C GLY A 73 -19.22 -16.07 21.95
N SER A 74 -18.14 -15.73 21.22
CA SER A 74 -17.09 -14.85 21.73
C SER A 74 -17.58 -13.41 21.90
N ASN A 75 -16.98 -12.70 22.87
CA ASN A 75 -17.13 -11.27 23.04
C ASN A 75 -15.81 -10.56 22.70
N ILE A 76 -15.89 -9.66 21.73
CA ILE A 76 -14.73 -8.92 21.20
C ILE A 76 -14.85 -7.46 21.64
N GLU A 77 -13.76 -6.90 22.17
CA GLU A 77 -13.62 -5.48 22.46
C GLU A 77 -12.54 -4.87 21.54
N THR A 78 -12.95 -3.88 20.75
CA THR A 78 -12.08 -3.29 19.71
C THR A 78 -11.33 -2.06 20.19
N SER A 79 -11.72 -1.43 21.32
CA SER A 79 -11.16 -0.13 21.76
C SER A 79 -11.15 0.05 23.28
N ASN A 80 -10.71 -0.94 24.03
CA ASN A 80 -10.48 -0.78 25.46
C ASN A 80 -9.07 -0.22 25.76
N GLU A 81 -8.77 0.08 27.04
CA GLU A 81 -7.50 0.65 27.49
C GLU A 81 -6.29 -0.19 27.04
N ARG A 82 -6.38 -1.51 27.12
CA ARG A 82 -5.31 -2.43 26.76
C ARG A 82 -5.03 -2.42 25.25
N VAL A 83 -6.06 -2.41 24.43
CA VAL A 83 -5.98 -2.30 22.97
C VAL A 83 -5.40 -0.94 22.58
N THR A 84 -5.92 0.15 23.14
CA THR A 84 -5.46 1.53 22.88
C THR A 84 -3.99 1.70 23.24
N LYS A 85 -3.56 1.21 24.38
CA LYS A 85 -2.15 1.24 24.80
C LYS A 85 -1.23 0.47 23.84
N ASN A 86 -1.68 -0.68 23.34
CA ASN A 86 -0.91 -1.46 22.38
C ASN A 86 -0.76 -0.71 21.05
N ARG A 87 -1.84 -0.14 20.49
CA ARG A 87 -1.82 0.60 19.24
C ARG A 87 -0.95 1.85 19.34
N ARG A 88 -1.07 2.61 20.45
CA ARG A 88 -0.20 3.76 20.72
C ARG A 88 1.28 3.36 20.69
N MET A 89 1.66 2.32 21.41
CA MET A 89 3.04 1.86 21.45
C MET A 89 3.55 1.39 20.08
N VAL A 90 2.74 0.71 19.28
CA VAL A 90 3.09 0.30 17.91
C VAL A 90 3.35 1.53 17.04
N LEU A 91 2.47 2.54 17.09
CA LEU A 91 2.63 3.78 16.32
C LEU A 91 3.88 4.56 16.75
N GLU A 92 4.12 4.69 18.05
CA GLU A 92 5.32 5.33 18.60
C GLU A 92 6.62 4.63 18.12
N LEU A 93 6.64 3.31 18.10
CA LEU A 93 7.79 2.53 17.62
C LEU A 93 8.00 2.68 16.11
N LEU A 94 6.92 2.70 15.32
CA LEU A 94 7.01 2.89 13.88
C LEU A 94 7.52 4.29 13.53
N ASP A 95 6.99 5.32 14.15
CA ASP A 95 7.39 6.71 13.90
C ASP A 95 8.81 7.00 14.41
N SER A 96 9.22 6.37 15.52
CA SER A 96 10.60 6.50 16.00
C SER A 96 11.63 5.88 15.05
N ALA A 97 11.22 4.93 14.18
CA ALA A 97 12.08 4.16 13.30
C ALA A 97 12.04 4.62 11.84
N ASN A 98 11.02 5.34 11.43
CA ASN A 98 10.78 5.63 10.02
C ASN A 98 10.22 7.04 9.83
N ASP A 99 10.43 7.63 8.66
CA ASP A 99 9.75 8.87 8.26
C ASP A 99 8.31 8.55 7.80
N LEU A 100 7.34 8.82 8.66
CA LEU A 100 5.91 8.62 8.38
C LEU A 100 5.22 9.89 7.86
N SER A 101 5.94 10.98 7.61
CA SER A 101 5.40 12.30 7.25
C SER A 101 4.55 12.31 5.97
N GLN A 102 4.74 11.35 5.08
CA GLN A 102 3.99 11.24 3.83
C GLN A 102 2.78 10.28 3.87
N SER A 103 2.46 9.72 5.03
CA SER A 103 1.30 8.86 5.23
C SER A 103 0.25 9.59 6.06
N GLU A 104 -0.74 10.19 5.40
CA GLU A 104 -1.85 10.88 6.08
C GLU A 104 -2.57 9.94 7.06
N GLU A 105 -2.86 8.69 6.63
CA GLU A 105 -3.50 7.68 7.46
C GLU A 105 -2.74 7.43 8.78
N LEU A 106 -1.41 7.31 8.72
CA LEU A 106 -0.60 7.09 9.93
C LEU A 106 -0.49 8.35 10.79
N GLN A 107 -0.43 9.54 10.19
CA GLN A 107 -0.46 10.80 10.93
C GLN A 107 -1.78 10.96 11.69
N ASP A 108 -2.91 10.67 11.06
CA ASP A 108 -4.23 10.68 11.71
C ASP A 108 -4.32 9.65 12.84
N LEU A 109 -3.80 8.45 12.63
CA LEU A 109 -3.75 7.42 13.69
C LEU A 109 -2.86 7.86 14.86
N MET A 110 -1.71 8.46 14.59
CA MET A 110 -0.84 8.99 15.65
C MET A 110 -1.54 10.07 16.46
N ALA A 111 -2.24 10.99 15.81
CA ALA A 111 -3.04 12.00 16.48
C ALA A 111 -4.18 11.39 17.31
N ASN A 112 -4.94 10.45 16.75
CA ASN A 112 -6.07 9.79 17.39
C ASN A 112 -5.68 8.96 18.63
N TYR A 113 -4.50 8.34 18.59
CA TYR A 113 -3.97 7.54 19.72
C TYR A 113 -3.04 8.32 20.63
N GLU A 114 -2.84 9.64 20.41
CA GLU A 114 -1.92 10.50 21.17
C GLU A 114 -0.52 9.85 21.27
N ALA A 115 -0.03 9.33 20.14
CA ALA A 115 1.27 8.66 20.07
C ALA A 115 2.42 9.69 20.08
N ASP A 116 3.40 9.47 20.96
CA ASP A 116 4.58 10.33 21.12
C ASP A 116 5.86 9.50 20.97
N SER A 117 6.46 9.54 19.77
CA SER A 117 7.69 8.81 19.45
C SER A 117 8.95 9.36 20.14
N SER A 118 8.89 10.56 20.71
CA SER A 118 10.04 11.17 21.43
C SER A 118 10.56 10.30 22.58
N ARG A 119 9.72 9.35 23.06
CA ARG A 119 10.10 8.35 24.06
C ARG A 119 11.18 7.35 23.60
N TYR A 120 11.43 7.28 22.29
CA TYR A 120 12.35 6.34 21.66
C TYR A 120 13.40 7.08 20.81
N SER A 121 14.01 8.12 21.38
CA SER A 121 14.91 9.04 20.68
C SER A 121 16.23 8.43 20.16
N ASP A 122 16.62 7.27 20.64
CA ASP A 122 17.89 6.62 20.29
C ASP A 122 17.72 5.51 19.23
N ASN A 123 16.82 5.73 18.29
CA ASN A 123 16.50 4.73 17.30
C ASN A 123 17.64 4.52 16.28
N LEU A 124 17.93 3.26 16.03
CA LEU A 124 19.00 2.79 15.14
C LEU A 124 18.47 2.32 13.77
N ALA A 125 17.29 2.78 13.34
CA ALA A 125 16.81 2.42 12.03
C ALA A 125 17.79 2.89 10.93
N ALA A 126 17.99 2.03 9.94
CA ALA A 126 18.82 2.36 8.80
C ALA A 126 18.10 3.44 7.96
N HIS A 127 18.71 4.60 7.85
CA HIS A 127 18.25 5.67 6.95
C HIS A 127 19.08 5.59 5.67
N ASP A 128 18.52 4.92 4.66
CA ASP A 128 19.13 4.86 3.35
C ASP A 128 18.64 6.04 2.49
N GLU A 129 19.55 6.59 1.66
CA GLU A 129 19.15 7.56 0.65
C GLU A 129 18.15 6.93 -0.34
N PRO A 130 17.19 7.70 -0.89
CA PRO A 130 16.25 7.20 -1.86
C PRO A 130 16.95 6.59 -3.09
N LYS A 131 16.58 5.37 -3.46
CA LYS A 131 17.08 4.70 -4.66
C LYS A 131 16.27 5.17 -5.87
N VAL A 132 16.90 5.98 -6.72
CA VAL A 132 16.36 6.47 -8.00
C VAL A 132 17.07 5.71 -9.12
N GLU A 133 16.48 4.62 -9.58
CA GLU A 133 17.11 3.68 -10.51
C GLU A 133 16.49 3.71 -11.91
N ASP A 134 15.32 4.33 -12.04
CA ASP A 134 14.56 4.47 -13.27
C ASP A 134 13.65 5.71 -13.24
N ASP A 135 12.98 6.00 -14.35
CA ASP A 135 12.10 7.15 -14.51
C ASP A 135 10.64 6.90 -14.10
N LEU A 136 10.29 5.70 -13.64
CA LEU A 136 8.90 5.34 -13.34
C LEU A 136 8.58 5.47 -11.86
N PHE A 137 9.46 4.98 -10.97
CA PHE A 137 9.24 5.02 -9.53
C PHE A 137 10.55 4.99 -8.73
N ILE A 138 10.45 5.36 -7.46
CA ILE A 138 11.58 5.39 -6.52
C ILE A 138 11.34 4.49 -5.31
N ARG A 139 12.41 4.16 -4.62
CA ARG A 139 12.40 3.41 -3.37
C ARG A 139 13.06 4.23 -2.26
N ALA A 140 12.28 4.72 -1.30
CA ALA A 140 12.71 5.51 -0.15
C ALA A 140 12.49 4.67 1.13
N TYR A 141 13.45 3.82 1.45
CA TYR A 141 13.29 2.83 2.53
C TYR A 141 13.40 3.41 3.95
N ASP A 142 13.81 4.65 4.10
CA ASP A 142 13.65 5.46 5.31
C ASP A 142 12.19 5.54 5.79
N ARG A 143 11.21 5.33 4.87
CA ARG A 143 9.76 5.30 5.14
C ARG A 143 9.20 3.90 5.30
N CYS A 144 10.02 2.87 5.14
CA CYS A 144 9.54 1.49 5.06
C CYS A 144 9.26 0.89 6.44
N VAL A 145 8.00 0.68 6.77
CA VAL A 145 7.53 0.04 8.02
C VAL A 145 7.48 -1.49 7.95
N LEU A 146 8.05 -2.11 6.94
CA LEU A 146 8.11 -3.57 6.75
C LEU A 146 6.72 -4.23 6.86
N CYS A 147 5.70 -3.64 6.25
CA CYS A 147 4.34 -4.18 6.26
C CYS A 147 4.13 -5.37 5.33
N TYR A 148 5.09 -5.68 4.45
CA TYR A 148 5.09 -6.79 3.49
C TYR A 148 4.09 -6.69 2.33
N LYS A 149 3.21 -5.71 2.27
CA LYS A 149 2.23 -5.58 1.18
C LYS A 149 2.87 -5.57 -0.22
N CYS A 150 3.97 -4.84 -0.38
CA CYS A 150 4.69 -4.78 -1.66
C CYS A 150 5.32 -6.12 -2.06
N VAL A 151 5.82 -6.90 -1.10
CA VAL A 151 6.37 -8.25 -1.34
C VAL A 151 5.27 -9.20 -1.77
N GLN A 152 4.09 -9.16 -1.13
CA GLN A 152 2.93 -9.96 -1.53
C GLN A 152 2.43 -9.60 -2.91
N ALA A 153 2.28 -8.30 -3.23
CA ALA A 153 1.86 -7.85 -4.55
C ALA A 153 2.88 -8.20 -5.66
N CYS A 154 4.18 -8.30 -5.34
CA CYS A 154 5.21 -8.78 -6.25
C CYS A 154 5.20 -10.32 -6.37
N GLY A 155 4.75 -11.02 -5.34
CA GLY A 155 4.67 -12.47 -5.22
C GLY A 155 3.35 -13.05 -5.70
N GLU A 156 2.81 -13.98 -4.93
CA GLU A 156 1.69 -14.87 -5.28
C GLU A 156 0.36 -14.13 -5.45
N GLU A 157 0.18 -12.98 -4.80
CA GLU A 157 -1.13 -12.30 -4.80
C GLU A 157 -1.42 -11.56 -6.11
N ALA A 158 -0.39 -11.10 -6.85
CA ALA A 158 -0.64 -10.37 -8.09
C ALA A 158 0.31 -10.71 -9.23
N GLN A 159 1.64 -10.53 -9.07
CA GLN A 159 2.54 -10.48 -10.21
C GLN A 159 3.36 -11.76 -10.45
N PHE A 160 3.57 -12.61 -9.47
CA PHE A 160 4.37 -13.84 -9.54
C PHE A 160 5.82 -13.66 -10.02
N THR A 161 6.41 -12.47 -9.87
CA THR A 161 7.81 -12.22 -10.27
C THR A 161 8.79 -12.38 -9.14
N PHE A 162 8.37 -12.14 -7.88
CA PHE A 162 9.21 -12.22 -6.70
C PHE A 162 10.49 -11.39 -6.81
N ALA A 163 10.43 -10.26 -7.55
CA ALA A 163 11.59 -9.39 -7.77
C ALA A 163 12.08 -8.73 -6.49
N ILE A 164 11.21 -8.55 -5.50
CA ILE A 164 11.53 -8.00 -4.19
C ILE A 164 11.10 -8.95 -3.08
N ALA A 165 11.93 -9.02 -2.05
CA ALA A 165 11.70 -9.81 -0.84
C ALA A 165 12.27 -9.09 0.39
N ILE A 166 12.08 -9.64 1.59
CA ILE A 166 12.74 -9.12 2.78
C ILE A 166 14.15 -9.70 2.85
N ALA A 167 15.13 -8.82 2.87
CA ALA A 167 16.53 -9.15 3.14
C ALA A 167 16.91 -8.84 4.58
N ASN A 168 17.90 -9.53 5.10
CA ASN A 168 18.47 -9.38 6.44
C ASN A 168 17.46 -9.63 7.59
N ARG A 169 17.75 -9.15 8.78
CA ARG A 169 16.93 -9.32 9.99
C ARG A 169 17.26 -8.25 11.02
N GLY A 170 16.37 -8.11 12.03
CA GLY A 170 16.52 -7.11 13.08
C GLY A 170 16.47 -5.69 12.49
N PHE A 171 17.33 -4.81 12.94
CA PHE A 171 17.42 -3.42 12.46
C PHE A 171 17.93 -3.29 11.02
N ASP A 172 18.58 -4.32 10.48
CA ASP A 172 19.06 -4.35 9.09
C ASP A 172 18.00 -4.91 8.11
N ALA A 173 16.83 -5.32 8.62
CA ALA A 173 15.77 -5.87 7.78
C ALA A 173 15.25 -4.80 6.82
N ARG A 174 15.19 -5.12 5.52
CA ARG A 174 14.69 -4.22 4.48
C ARG A 174 14.08 -4.97 3.32
N VAL A 175 13.25 -4.30 2.55
CA VAL A 175 12.83 -4.78 1.24
C VAL A 175 14.00 -4.65 0.27
N SER A 176 14.33 -5.69 -0.47
CA SER A 176 15.46 -5.70 -1.40
C SER A 176 15.18 -6.60 -2.59
N THR A 177 15.88 -6.35 -3.67
CA THR A 177 16.05 -7.28 -4.79
C THR A 177 17.08 -8.36 -4.42
N GLU A 178 17.20 -9.41 -5.23
CA GLU A 178 18.23 -10.41 -5.08
C GLU A 178 19.62 -9.74 -5.13
N HIS A 179 20.46 -10.01 -4.15
CA HIS A 179 21.80 -9.40 -4.00
C HIS A 179 21.83 -7.87 -4.00
N ASP A 180 20.70 -7.22 -3.73
CA ASP A 180 20.54 -5.75 -3.73
C ASP A 180 20.88 -5.08 -5.08
N ILE A 181 20.74 -5.82 -6.20
CA ILE A 181 20.92 -5.26 -7.54
C ILE A 181 19.83 -4.22 -7.86
N PRO A 182 20.10 -3.27 -8.78
CA PRO A 182 19.08 -2.33 -9.23
C PRO A 182 17.83 -3.03 -9.81
N LEU A 183 16.66 -2.42 -9.66
CA LEU A 183 15.42 -2.97 -10.21
C LEU A 183 15.49 -3.26 -11.73
N PRO A 184 16.11 -2.39 -12.56
CA PRO A 184 16.27 -2.68 -13.99
C PRO A 184 17.06 -3.96 -14.32
N GLU A 185 17.91 -4.41 -13.39
CA GLU A 185 18.74 -5.62 -13.54
C GLU A 185 18.11 -6.87 -12.89
N SER A 186 16.99 -6.69 -12.20
CA SER A 186 16.29 -7.73 -11.44
C SER A 186 15.17 -8.40 -12.26
N ALA A 187 14.41 -9.30 -11.63
CA ALA A 187 13.20 -9.90 -12.21
C ALA A 187 12.00 -8.92 -12.25
N CYS A 188 12.18 -7.64 -11.98
CA CYS A 188 11.12 -6.64 -11.97
C CYS A 188 10.51 -6.46 -13.38
N VAL A 189 9.18 -6.50 -13.46
CA VAL A 189 8.42 -6.27 -14.71
C VAL A 189 7.75 -4.90 -14.75
N TYR A 190 8.13 -4.00 -13.86
CA TYR A 190 7.65 -2.61 -13.80
C TYR A 190 6.14 -2.44 -13.72
N CYS A 191 5.42 -3.39 -13.12
CA CYS A 191 3.97 -3.31 -12.98
C CYS A 191 3.49 -2.21 -12.00
N GLY A 192 4.34 -1.79 -11.06
CA GLY A 192 4.03 -0.78 -10.04
C GLY A 192 3.01 -1.22 -8.99
N ASN A 193 2.66 -2.51 -8.90
CA ASN A 193 1.70 -3.00 -7.90
C ASN A 193 2.22 -2.80 -6.47
N CYS A 194 3.53 -2.86 -6.28
CA CYS A 194 4.19 -2.56 -5.01
C CYS A 194 4.00 -1.09 -4.56
N ILE A 195 3.90 -0.15 -5.51
CA ILE A 195 3.59 1.27 -5.23
C ILE A 195 2.14 1.38 -4.77
N GLY A 196 1.20 0.78 -5.51
CA GLY A 196 -0.24 0.88 -5.25
C GLY A 196 -0.67 0.36 -3.88
N VAL A 197 0.14 -0.48 -3.23
CA VAL A 197 -0.16 -1.06 -1.91
C VAL A 197 0.72 -0.50 -0.78
N CYS A 198 1.66 0.41 -1.08
CA CYS A 198 2.57 0.95 -0.07
C CYS A 198 1.87 2.02 0.80
N PRO A 199 1.71 1.80 2.12
CA PRO A 199 0.96 2.71 2.98
C PRO A 199 1.76 3.94 3.41
N THR A 200 3.08 3.96 3.16
CA THR A 200 3.98 5.00 3.67
C THR A 200 4.73 5.75 2.58
N ASN A 201 4.39 5.52 1.30
CA ASN A 201 5.13 6.08 0.18
C ASN A 201 6.64 5.75 0.19
N ALA A 202 7.03 4.64 0.84
CA ALA A 202 8.38 4.09 0.69
C ALA A 202 8.66 3.64 -0.75
N LEU A 203 7.61 3.27 -1.47
CA LEU A 203 7.59 3.04 -2.91
C LEU A 203 6.58 4.03 -3.49
N GLN A 204 7.01 4.91 -4.37
CA GLN A 204 6.14 5.95 -4.93
C GLN A 204 6.48 6.23 -6.40
N PHE A 205 5.53 6.84 -7.12
CA PHE A 205 5.76 7.29 -8.48
C PHE A 205 6.89 8.32 -8.53
N LYS A 206 7.70 8.27 -9.58
CA LYS A 206 8.76 9.27 -9.81
C LYS A 206 8.19 10.69 -9.93
N THR A 207 7.06 10.84 -10.62
CA THR A 207 6.31 12.10 -10.74
C THR A 207 5.88 12.66 -9.37
N GLU A 208 5.33 11.81 -8.50
CA GLU A 208 4.97 12.21 -7.14
C GLU A 208 6.20 12.62 -6.33
N PHE A 209 7.28 11.82 -6.40
CA PHE A 209 8.54 12.14 -5.72
C PHE A 209 9.11 13.50 -6.15
N ASP A 210 9.13 13.77 -7.46
CA ASP A 210 9.65 15.02 -8.00
C ASP A 210 8.78 16.22 -7.58
N LEU A 211 7.45 16.08 -7.64
CA LEU A 211 6.54 17.13 -7.20
C LEU A 211 6.66 17.41 -5.70
N ARG A 212 6.82 16.37 -4.86
CA ARG A 212 7.06 16.54 -3.42
C ARG A 212 8.40 17.22 -3.15
N SER A 213 9.45 16.83 -3.86
CA SER A 213 10.78 17.44 -3.74
C SER A 213 10.78 18.91 -4.14
N ALA A 214 9.94 19.29 -5.10
CA ALA A 214 9.71 20.67 -5.52
C ALA A 214 8.71 21.45 -4.64
N ALA A 215 8.20 20.86 -3.55
CA ALA A 215 7.11 21.39 -2.72
C ALA A 215 5.85 21.78 -3.51
N ASN A 216 5.54 21.01 -4.57
CA ASN A 216 4.42 21.23 -5.48
C ASN A 216 3.43 20.05 -5.53
N TRP A 217 3.53 19.09 -4.63
CA TRP A 217 2.54 18.03 -4.50
C TRP A 217 1.36 18.53 -3.69
N ARG A 218 0.16 18.55 -4.29
CA ARG A 218 -1.07 19.08 -3.72
C ARG A 218 -2.20 18.06 -3.86
N PRO A 219 -2.27 17.05 -2.97
CA PRO A 219 -3.30 16.01 -3.05
C PRO A 219 -4.73 16.57 -2.94
N GLU A 220 -4.92 17.67 -2.20
CA GLU A 220 -6.19 18.38 -2.05
C GLU A 220 -6.69 19.04 -3.34
N ASP A 221 -5.82 19.35 -4.28
CA ASP A 221 -6.14 19.94 -5.59
C ASP A 221 -6.28 18.86 -6.69
N GLN A 222 -6.09 17.58 -6.35
CA GLN A 222 -6.16 16.51 -7.33
C GLN A 222 -7.59 16.08 -7.62
N GLU A 223 -7.91 15.93 -8.91
CA GLU A 223 -9.14 15.29 -9.37
C GLU A 223 -8.86 13.85 -9.77
N VAL A 224 -9.75 12.93 -9.34
CA VAL A 224 -9.66 11.52 -9.70
C VAL A 224 -10.78 11.19 -10.70
N THR A 225 -10.38 10.72 -11.89
CA THR A 225 -11.32 10.32 -12.94
C THR A 225 -11.13 8.83 -13.25
N GLU A 226 -12.22 8.07 -13.13
CA GLU A 226 -12.22 6.67 -13.56
C GLU A 226 -12.34 6.53 -15.07
N THR A 227 -11.57 5.61 -15.64
CA THR A 227 -11.63 5.25 -17.05
C THR A 227 -11.21 3.79 -17.27
N ILE A 228 -11.35 3.31 -18.50
CA ILE A 228 -10.92 1.97 -18.89
C ILE A 228 -9.60 2.06 -19.64
N CYS A 229 -8.64 1.21 -19.26
CA CYS A 229 -7.33 1.10 -19.94
C CYS A 229 -7.51 0.77 -21.42
N SER A 230 -6.90 1.57 -22.29
CA SER A 230 -7.02 1.43 -23.74
C SER A 230 -6.03 0.46 -24.38
N TYR A 231 -5.11 -0.15 -23.61
CA TYR A 231 -4.01 -0.93 -24.18
C TYR A 231 -4.37 -2.34 -24.61
N CYS A 232 -5.31 -3.00 -23.94
CA CYS A 232 -5.68 -4.39 -24.29
C CYS A 232 -7.10 -4.73 -23.86
N GLY A 233 -7.58 -5.92 -24.25
CA GLY A 233 -8.94 -6.39 -23.99
C GLY A 233 -9.24 -6.82 -22.57
N VAL A 234 -8.31 -6.73 -21.62
CA VAL A 234 -8.57 -6.98 -20.19
C VAL A 234 -9.55 -5.95 -19.63
N GLY A 235 -9.45 -4.69 -20.09
CA GLY A 235 -10.39 -3.63 -19.67
C GLY A 235 -10.22 -3.20 -18.21
N CYS A 236 -8.97 -3.12 -17.72
CA CYS A 236 -8.66 -2.67 -16.36
C CYS A 236 -9.25 -1.28 -16.12
N THR A 237 -9.88 -1.07 -14.98
CA THR A 237 -10.28 0.26 -14.51
C THR A 237 -9.07 1.02 -14.03
N LEU A 238 -8.90 2.23 -14.52
CA LEU A 238 -7.86 3.17 -14.12
C LEU A 238 -8.49 4.35 -13.40
N GLU A 239 -7.86 4.77 -12.33
CA GLU A 239 -8.11 6.05 -11.65
C GLU A 239 -7.00 7.01 -12.05
N LEU A 240 -7.32 8.00 -12.87
CA LEU A 240 -6.40 9.03 -13.31
C LEU A 240 -6.41 10.16 -12.28
N HIS A 241 -5.29 10.38 -11.61
CA HIS A 241 -5.11 11.50 -10.69
C HIS A 241 -4.50 12.66 -11.45
N THR A 242 -5.20 13.78 -11.52
CA THR A 242 -4.76 14.97 -12.23
C THR A 242 -4.54 16.14 -11.29
N GLN A 243 -3.45 16.87 -11.50
CA GLN A 243 -3.12 18.13 -10.83
C GLN A 243 -2.73 19.15 -11.90
N ASP A 244 -3.29 20.36 -11.88
CA ASP A 244 -3.06 21.40 -12.89
C ASP A 244 -3.36 20.93 -14.33
N ASN A 245 -4.38 20.07 -14.49
CA ASN A 245 -4.78 19.45 -15.78
C ASN A 245 -3.72 18.52 -16.39
N GLU A 246 -2.79 18.01 -15.57
CA GLU A 246 -1.80 16.99 -15.95
C GLU A 246 -2.02 15.74 -15.11
N ILE A 247 -1.90 14.56 -15.71
CA ILE A 247 -1.94 13.30 -15.00
C ILE A 247 -0.63 13.15 -14.21
N VAL A 248 -0.72 12.97 -12.91
CA VAL A 248 0.44 12.85 -12.01
C VAL A 248 0.68 11.42 -11.54
N LYS A 249 -0.35 10.60 -11.51
CA LYS A 249 -0.26 9.14 -11.25
C LYS A 249 -1.51 8.41 -11.72
N VAL A 250 -1.42 7.09 -11.83
CA VAL A 250 -2.54 6.22 -12.15
C VAL A 250 -2.63 5.08 -11.13
N THR A 251 -3.80 4.94 -10.52
CA THR A 251 -4.15 3.84 -9.62
C THR A 251 -5.27 2.98 -10.22
N SER A 252 -5.75 2.02 -9.47
CA SER A 252 -6.89 1.18 -9.81
C SER A 252 -7.62 0.83 -8.51
N PRO A 253 -8.97 0.82 -8.48
CA PRO A 253 -9.71 0.49 -7.27
C PRO A 253 -9.41 -0.93 -6.80
N ALA A 254 -9.16 -1.10 -5.50
CA ALA A 254 -8.78 -2.39 -4.91
C ALA A 254 -9.95 -3.40 -4.89
N ASP A 255 -11.17 -2.91 -4.83
CA ASP A 255 -12.42 -3.68 -4.81
C ASP A 255 -12.94 -4.05 -6.21
N HIS A 256 -12.21 -3.68 -7.28
CA HIS A 256 -12.67 -3.86 -8.66
C HIS A 256 -12.56 -5.32 -9.11
N SER A 257 -13.64 -5.86 -9.66
CA SER A 257 -13.78 -7.28 -10.04
C SER A 257 -12.85 -7.76 -11.16
N VAL A 258 -12.29 -6.86 -11.98
CA VAL A 258 -11.42 -7.24 -13.10
C VAL A 258 -9.97 -7.39 -12.67
N THR A 259 -9.44 -6.47 -11.89
CA THR A 259 -8.01 -6.41 -11.57
C THR A 259 -7.69 -6.35 -10.09
N SER A 260 -8.69 -6.16 -9.22
CA SER A 260 -8.49 -6.04 -7.78
C SER A 260 -7.36 -5.06 -7.41
N GLY A 261 -7.31 -3.89 -8.08
CA GLY A 261 -6.29 -2.86 -7.86
C GLY A 261 -4.93 -3.10 -8.53
N HIS A 262 -4.74 -4.27 -9.18
CA HIS A 262 -3.49 -4.61 -9.82
C HIS A 262 -3.46 -4.22 -11.30
N LEU A 263 -2.36 -3.63 -11.74
CA LEU A 263 -2.16 -3.19 -13.12
C LEU A 263 -0.86 -3.80 -13.69
N CYS A 264 -0.74 -3.82 -15.01
CA CYS A 264 0.53 -4.04 -15.68
C CYS A 264 1.25 -2.70 -15.92
N VAL A 265 2.50 -2.76 -16.37
CA VAL A 265 3.31 -1.57 -16.69
C VAL A 265 2.59 -0.56 -17.60
N LYS A 266 1.85 -1.05 -18.60
CA LYS A 266 1.14 -0.17 -19.56
C LYS A 266 -0.01 0.58 -18.89
N GLY A 267 -0.82 -0.07 -18.07
CA GLY A 267 -1.91 0.59 -17.33
C GLY A 267 -1.38 1.57 -16.30
N ARG A 268 -0.32 1.19 -15.57
CA ARG A 268 0.24 1.98 -14.48
C ARG A 268 1.01 3.21 -14.94
N PHE A 269 1.82 3.09 -16.00
CA PHE A 269 2.77 4.12 -16.43
C PHE A 269 2.58 4.58 -17.88
N GLY A 270 1.74 3.88 -18.67
CA GLY A 270 1.58 4.20 -20.09
C GLY A 270 0.79 5.46 -20.40
N TRP A 271 0.36 6.23 -19.42
CA TRP A 271 -0.42 7.45 -19.59
C TRP A 271 0.38 8.66 -20.10
N GLU A 272 1.69 8.62 -20.03
CA GLU A 272 2.56 9.73 -20.50
C GLU A 272 2.31 10.11 -21.95
N TYR A 273 1.89 9.17 -22.80
CA TYR A 273 1.59 9.48 -24.20
C TYR A 273 0.44 10.50 -24.36
N VAL A 274 -0.46 10.60 -23.38
CA VAL A 274 -1.57 11.56 -23.42
C VAL A 274 -1.07 12.99 -23.31
N GLN A 275 0.02 13.20 -22.59
CA GLN A 275 0.66 14.49 -22.34
C GLN A 275 1.86 14.75 -23.24
N ALA A 276 2.33 13.72 -23.96
CA ALA A 276 3.43 13.87 -24.89
C ALA A 276 3.05 14.83 -26.03
N PRO A 277 3.98 15.68 -26.47
CA PRO A 277 3.76 16.49 -27.67
C PRO A 277 3.34 15.61 -28.85
N VAL A 278 2.30 16.01 -29.58
CA VAL A 278 1.84 15.25 -30.74
C VAL A 278 3.03 15.08 -31.71
N TYR A 279 3.44 13.82 -31.90
CA TYR A 279 4.49 13.50 -32.87
C TYR A 279 4.07 14.02 -34.26
N LYS A 280 4.80 14.99 -34.78
CA LYS A 280 4.69 15.41 -36.19
C LYS A 280 5.77 14.65 -36.95
N PRO A 281 5.42 13.72 -37.84
CA PRO A 281 6.45 13.04 -38.64
C PRO A 281 7.25 14.09 -39.41
N PRO A 282 8.56 13.89 -39.56
CA PRO A 282 9.38 14.80 -40.33
C PRO A 282 8.78 14.95 -41.75
N SER A 283 8.80 16.15 -42.26
CA SER A 283 8.37 16.41 -43.65
C SER A 283 9.26 15.62 -44.64
N ALA A 284 8.75 15.30 -45.82
CA ALA A 284 9.50 14.58 -46.84
C ALA A 284 10.88 15.24 -47.11
N LYS A 285 10.98 16.57 -47.04
CA LYS A 285 12.25 17.32 -47.18
C LYS A 285 13.24 17.07 -46.02
N GLN A 286 12.75 16.76 -44.82
CA GLN A 286 13.60 16.44 -43.66
C GLN A 286 14.05 14.98 -43.69
N MET A 287 13.26 14.09 -44.30
CA MET A 287 13.63 12.70 -44.50
C MET A 287 14.70 12.52 -45.59
N ASP A 288 14.60 13.31 -46.66
CA ASP A 288 15.60 13.28 -47.75
C ASP A 288 16.98 13.82 -47.29
N ALA A 289 17.01 14.80 -46.38
CA ALA A 289 18.26 15.33 -45.83
C ALA A 289 18.98 14.41 -44.84
N ALA A 290 18.29 13.40 -44.26
CA ALA A 290 18.86 12.44 -43.31
C ALA A 290 19.44 11.18 -43.97
N VAL A 291 19.33 11.06 -45.28
CA VAL A 291 19.88 9.94 -46.10
C VAL A 291 21.24 10.30 -46.72
N ASP A 292 21.62 11.60 -46.72
CA ASP A 292 22.85 12.11 -47.34
C ASP A 292 24.02 12.35 -46.33
N ASP A 293 23.86 12.00 -45.04
CA ASP A 293 24.90 11.91 -43.99
C ASP A 293 25.17 10.43 -43.59
#